data_da05fbd1a775fef8004e49af43f72ab6
#
_entry.id   da05fbd1a775fef8004e49af43f72ab6
#
_cell.length_a   1.000
_cell.length_b   1.000
_cell.length_c   1.000
_cell.angle_alpha   90.00
_cell.angle_beta   90.00
_cell.angle_gamma   90.00
#
_symmetry.space_group_name_H-M   'P 1'
#
loop_
_entity.id
_entity.type
_entity.pdbx_description
1 polymer ?
#
loop_
_entity_poly.entity_id
_entity_poly.type
_entity_poly.pdbx_seq_one_letter_code
_entity_poly.pdbx_strand_id
1 'polypeptide(L)'
;MERKSQIELTNMCLVCDGTRILVEEKRGTSYPGGLIFPGGHVEKDESIRDSVIREIREETGLTIRNPKLCGVKDWIEKDGTRYLVLLYKTNEFEGELKSSEEGRVFWLDRKEV
;
A
#
# COMPACT_ATOMS: atom_id res chain seq x y z
N MET A 1 7.44 21.70 26.30
CA MET A 1 7.43 21.50 24.83
C MET A 1 6.48 20.36 24.45
N GLU A 2 5.57 20.62 23.58
CA GLU A 2 4.68 19.59 23.05
C GLU A 2 5.41 18.72 22.04
N ARG A 3 5.45 17.41 22.29
CA ARG A 3 6.11 16.45 21.40
C ARG A 3 5.15 15.59 20.59
N LYS A 4 3.87 15.71 20.89
CA LYS A 4 2.84 15.00 20.14
C LYS A 4 2.55 15.78 18.88
N SER A 5 2.35 15.10 17.80
CA SER A 5 1.97 15.71 16.53
C SER A 5 0.89 14.89 15.85
N GLN A 6 0.20 15.52 14.91
CA GLN A 6 -0.78 14.81 14.12
C GLN A 6 -0.09 14.03 13.02
N ILE A 7 -0.48 12.80 12.84
CA ILE A 7 0.09 11.90 11.85
C ILE A 7 -1.03 11.26 11.05
N GLU A 8 -0.92 11.33 9.74
CA GLU A 8 -1.77 10.55 8.84
C GLU A 8 -1.01 9.27 8.52
N LEU A 9 -1.50 8.15 9.03
CA LEU A 9 -0.79 6.88 9.00
C LEU A 9 -1.28 6.01 7.87
N THR A 10 -0.37 5.65 6.97
CA THR A 10 -0.70 4.87 5.78
C THR A 10 0.28 3.72 5.59
N ASN A 11 -0.06 2.84 4.66
CA ASN A 11 0.79 1.70 4.32
C ASN A 11 0.78 1.45 2.81
N MET A 12 1.77 0.73 2.36
CA MET A 12 1.86 0.16 1.02
C MET A 12 2.47 -1.22 1.14
N CYS A 13 2.15 -2.11 0.20
CA CYS A 13 2.75 -3.43 0.20
C CYS A 13 3.24 -3.82 -1.18
N LEU A 14 4.51 -4.20 -1.26
CA LEU A 14 5.09 -4.80 -2.45
C LEU A 14 4.80 -6.30 -2.38
N VAL A 15 3.88 -6.76 -3.21
CA VAL A 15 3.55 -8.18 -3.32
C VAL A 15 4.30 -8.75 -4.52
N CYS A 16 5.13 -9.74 -4.29
CA CYS A 16 5.99 -10.34 -5.31
C CYS A 16 5.55 -11.75 -5.65
N ASP A 17 5.58 -12.09 -6.93
CA ASP A 17 5.34 -13.45 -7.42
C ASP A 17 6.43 -13.76 -8.44
N GLY A 18 7.55 -14.32 -7.96
CA GLY A 18 8.73 -14.53 -8.78
C GLY A 18 9.29 -13.23 -9.31
N THR A 19 9.29 -13.04 -10.62
CA THR A 19 9.80 -11.81 -11.25
C THR A 19 8.72 -10.74 -11.38
N ARG A 20 7.49 -11.05 -11.01
CA ARG A 20 6.37 -10.12 -11.13
C ARG A 20 6.08 -9.41 -9.82
N ILE A 21 5.64 -8.17 -9.93
CA ILE A 21 5.20 -7.38 -8.79
C ILE A 21 3.78 -6.89 -9.04
N LEU A 22 3.02 -6.77 -7.96
CA LEU A 22 1.64 -6.29 -8.02
C LEU A 22 1.64 -4.78 -8.00
N VAL A 23 1.01 -4.17 -8.99
CA VAL A 23 0.92 -2.72 -9.08
C VAL A 23 -0.52 -2.29 -9.27
N GLU A 24 -0.80 -1.05 -8.97
CA GLU A 24 -2.11 -0.45 -9.09
C GLU A 24 -2.03 0.84 -9.91
N GLU A 25 -2.94 0.95 -10.87
CA GLU A 25 -3.16 2.20 -11.59
C GLU A 25 -4.39 2.85 -10.96
N LYS A 26 -4.16 3.84 -10.13
CA LYS A 26 -5.21 4.44 -9.32
C LYS A 26 -6.12 5.32 -10.17
N ARG A 27 -7.44 5.13 -10.02
CA ARG A 27 -8.43 5.91 -10.74
C ARG A 27 -8.56 7.32 -10.16
N GLY A 28 -8.86 8.26 -11.04
CA GLY A 28 -9.14 9.62 -10.61
C GLY A 28 -7.92 10.39 -10.11
N THR A 29 -6.71 9.87 -10.30
CA THR A 29 -5.52 10.61 -9.92
C THR A 29 -5.06 11.49 -11.07
N SER A 30 -4.41 12.59 -10.70
CA SER A 30 -3.80 13.48 -11.67
C SER A 30 -2.38 13.04 -12.05
N TYR A 31 -1.96 11.84 -11.63
CA TYR A 31 -0.64 11.31 -11.97
C TYR A 31 -0.71 10.49 -13.25
N PRO A 32 -0.42 11.08 -14.41
CA PRO A 32 -0.45 10.31 -15.66
C PRO A 32 0.60 9.22 -15.63
N GLY A 33 0.18 7.97 -15.89
CA GLY A 33 1.07 6.83 -15.88
C GLY A 33 1.55 6.44 -14.49
N GLY A 34 0.91 6.94 -13.43
CA GLY A 34 1.31 6.66 -12.07
C GLY A 34 0.91 5.27 -11.61
N LEU A 35 1.86 4.35 -11.61
CA LEU A 35 1.67 3.05 -11.00
C LEU A 35 2.16 3.14 -9.56
N ILE A 36 1.37 2.60 -8.65
CA ILE A 36 1.72 2.57 -7.23
C ILE A 36 1.59 1.13 -6.71
N PHE A 37 2.15 0.90 -5.54
CA PHE A 37 1.87 -0.34 -4.83
C PHE A 37 0.56 -0.17 -4.08
N PRO A 38 -0.29 -1.20 -4.04
CA PRO A 38 -1.55 -1.10 -3.31
C PRO A 38 -1.33 -0.90 -1.81
N GLY A 39 -2.26 -0.22 -1.17
CA GLY A 39 -2.21 0.09 0.24
C GLY A 39 -3.27 1.10 0.60
N GLY A 40 -3.20 1.66 1.78
CA GLY A 40 -4.17 2.64 2.22
C GLY A 40 -3.93 3.11 3.65
N HIS A 41 -5.00 3.56 4.28
CA HIS A 41 -4.93 4.14 5.63
C HIS A 41 -5.06 3.08 6.71
N VAL A 42 -4.35 3.31 7.82
CA VAL A 42 -4.53 2.52 9.03
C VAL A 42 -5.71 3.10 9.80
N GLU A 43 -6.70 2.26 10.09
CA GLU A 43 -7.88 2.67 10.82
C GLU A 43 -7.58 2.76 12.33
N LYS A 44 -8.40 3.54 13.06
CA LYS A 44 -8.13 3.85 14.47
C LYS A 44 -7.92 2.63 15.36
N ASP A 45 -8.74 1.62 15.19
CA ASP A 45 -8.75 0.49 16.12
C ASP A 45 -8.14 -0.78 15.53
N GLU A 46 -7.31 -0.66 14.52
CA GLU A 46 -6.63 -1.83 13.96
C GLU A 46 -5.12 -1.69 14.08
N SER A 47 -4.42 -2.82 14.15
CA SER A 47 -2.97 -2.81 14.12
C SER A 47 -2.49 -2.43 12.71
N ILE A 48 -1.27 -1.93 12.63
CA ILE A 48 -0.67 -1.59 11.34
C ILE A 48 -0.60 -2.82 10.45
N ARG A 49 -0.22 -3.96 11.01
CA ARG A 49 -0.14 -5.22 10.27
C ARG A 49 -1.51 -5.63 9.70
N ASP A 50 -2.56 -5.56 10.52
CA ASP A 50 -3.90 -5.90 10.07
C ASP A 50 -4.39 -4.94 8.99
N SER A 51 -4.01 -3.67 9.08
CA SER A 51 -4.40 -2.68 8.09
C SER A 51 -3.85 -3.01 6.70
N VAL A 52 -2.60 -3.45 6.64
CA VAL A 52 -1.97 -3.82 5.37
C VAL A 52 -2.70 -5.02 4.76
N ILE A 53 -2.99 -6.03 5.56
CA ILE A 53 -3.68 -7.22 5.08
C ILE A 53 -5.08 -6.86 4.58
N ARG A 54 -5.80 -6.04 5.32
CA ARG A 54 -7.15 -5.60 4.96
C ARG A 54 -7.14 -4.79 3.66
N GLU A 55 -6.25 -3.80 3.55
CA GLU A 55 -6.18 -2.94 2.38
C GLU A 55 -5.84 -3.72 1.11
N ILE A 56 -4.88 -4.64 1.19
CA ILE A 56 -4.53 -5.44 0.03
C ILE A 56 -5.72 -6.30 -0.40
N ARG A 57 -6.44 -6.86 0.54
CA ARG A 57 -7.63 -7.64 0.22
C ARG A 57 -8.72 -6.80 -0.44
N GLU A 58 -8.99 -5.62 0.10
CA GLU A 58 -10.02 -4.73 -0.45
C GLU A 58 -9.66 -4.24 -1.85
N GLU A 59 -8.41 -3.89 -2.08
CA GLU A 59 -7.99 -3.33 -3.35
C GLU A 59 -7.65 -4.36 -4.42
N THR A 60 -7.22 -5.55 -4.03
CA THR A 60 -6.68 -6.52 -4.99
C THR A 60 -7.39 -7.87 -4.98
N GLY A 61 -8.15 -8.17 -3.96
CA GLY A 61 -8.76 -9.50 -3.79
C GLY A 61 -7.83 -10.54 -3.19
N LEU A 62 -6.56 -10.21 -3.00
CA LEU A 62 -5.59 -11.16 -2.48
C LEU A 62 -5.51 -11.09 -0.96
N THR A 63 -5.36 -12.25 -0.33
CA THR A 63 -5.07 -12.35 1.10
C THR A 63 -3.58 -12.61 1.25
N ILE A 64 -2.85 -11.62 1.75
CA ILE A 64 -1.41 -11.75 1.95
C ILE A 64 -1.11 -12.32 3.34
N ARG A 65 0.05 -12.94 3.45
CA ARG A 65 0.54 -13.50 4.70
C ARG A 65 1.95 -13.00 4.96
N ASN A 66 2.27 -12.87 6.24
CA ASN A 66 3.61 -12.51 6.72
C ASN A 66 4.20 -11.28 6.05
N PRO A 67 3.45 -10.17 5.97
CA PRO A 67 4.05 -8.95 5.44
C PRO A 67 5.17 -8.47 6.36
N LYS A 68 6.30 -8.13 5.78
CA LYS A 68 7.47 -7.65 6.51
C LYS A 68 7.67 -6.18 6.26
N LEU A 69 7.87 -5.42 7.34
CA LEU A 69 8.19 -4.01 7.22
C LEU A 69 9.59 -3.87 6.61
N CYS A 70 9.69 -3.17 5.51
CA CYS A 70 10.96 -3.00 4.80
C CYS A 70 11.38 -1.54 4.64
N GLY A 71 10.55 -0.60 5.05
CA GLY A 71 10.90 0.81 4.96
C GLY A 71 9.83 1.72 5.51
N VAL A 72 10.22 2.97 5.69
CA VAL A 72 9.32 4.02 6.15
C VAL A 72 9.62 5.28 5.34
N LYS A 73 8.59 5.96 4.90
CA LYS A 73 8.72 7.22 4.19
C LYS A 73 7.80 8.24 4.85
N ASP A 74 8.28 9.46 5.00
CA ASP A 74 7.43 10.50 5.59
C ASP A 74 7.73 11.87 4.99
N TRP A 75 6.78 12.77 5.17
CA TRP A 75 6.94 14.18 4.85
C TRP A 75 5.95 14.99 5.68
N ILE A 76 6.18 16.30 5.71
CA ILE A 76 5.28 17.21 6.40
C ILE A 76 4.39 17.90 5.37
N GLU A 77 3.08 17.79 5.56
CA GLU A 77 2.11 18.44 4.70
C GLU A 77 2.07 19.95 4.98
N LYS A 78 1.43 20.70 4.11
CA LYS A 78 1.32 22.16 4.25
C LYS A 78 0.65 22.58 5.53
N ASP A 79 -0.27 21.77 6.05
CA ASP A 79 -0.98 22.07 7.30
C ASP A 79 -0.20 21.64 8.55
N GLY A 80 0.99 21.11 8.40
CA GLY A 80 1.82 20.67 9.51
C GLY A 80 1.63 19.21 9.91
N THR A 81 0.68 18.52 9.30
CA THR A 81 0.47 17.09 9.57
C THR A 81 1.63 16.27 8.97
N ARG A 82 2.13 15.31 9.73
CA ARG A 82 3.11 14.36 9.21
C ARG A 82 2.40 13.25 8.48
N TYR A 83 2.75 13.04 7.23
CA TYR A 83 2.24 11.93 6.45
C TYR A 83 3.27 10.80 6.52
N LEU A 84 2.86 9.64 7.04
CA LEU A 84 3.77 8.53 7.29
C LEU A 84 3.31 7.31 6.50
N VAL A 85 4.22 6.76 5.70
CA VAL A 85 3.94 5.57 4.89
C VAL A 85 4.83 4.44 5.38
N LEU A 86 4.19 3.35 5.81
CA LEU A 86 4.89 2.14 6.20
C LEU A 86 4.95 1.22 4.99
N LEU A 87 6.16 0.83 4.60
CA LEU A 87 6.40 0.03 3.41
C LEU A 87 6.61 -1.43 3.79
N TYR A 88 5.70 -2.27 3.30
CA TYR A 88 5.71 -3.71 3.56
C TYR A 88 6.05 -4.49 2.30
N LYS A 89 6.45 -5.72 2.48
CA LYS A 89 6.78 -6.64 1.38
C LYS A 89 6.36 -8.05 1.77
N THR A 90 5.80 -8.79 0.80
CA THR A 90 5.51 -10.22 0.98
C THR A 90 5.53 -10.93 -0.36
N ASN A 91 5.84 -12.22 -0.32
CA ASN A 91 5.67 -13.11 -1.47
C ASN A 91 4.69 -14.24 -1.16
N GLU A 92 3.95 -14.11 -0.06
CA GLU A 92 3.00 -15.12 0.38
C GLU A 92 1.59 -14.56 0.26
N PHE A 93 0.80 -15.14 -0.62
CA PHE A 93 -0.56 -14.69 -0.87
C PHE A 93 -1.40 -15.80 -1.45
N GLU A 94 -2.72 -15.62 -1.40
CA GLU A 94 -3.69 -16.52 -2.02
C GLU A 94 -4.90 -15.71 -2.46
N GLY A 95 -5.76 -16.34 -3.26
CA GLY A 95 -6.97 -15.71 -3.76
C GLY A 95 -6.84 -15.31 -5.22
N GLU A 96 -7.88 -14.66 -5.74
CA GLU A 96 -7.93 -14.21 -7.12
C GLU A 96 -7.78 -12.70 -7.20
N LEU A 97 -6.95 -12.26 -8.13
CA LEU A 97 -6.73 -10.84 -8.36
C LEU A 97 -7.99 -10.21 -8.95
N LYS A 98 -8.47 -9.15 -8.31
CA LYS A 98 -9.62 -8.39 -8.76
C LYS A 98 -9.36 -6.90 -8.60
N SER A 99 -9.66 -6.14 -9.65
CA SER A 99 -9.60 -4.68 -9.53
C SER A 99 -10.76 -4.18 -8.68
N SER A 100 -10.56 -3.04 -8.03
CA SER A 100 -11.58 -2.41 -7.21
C SER A 100 -12.00 -1.08 -7.83
N GLU A 101 -12.90 -0.37 -7.16
CA GLU A 101 -13.30 0.96 -7.58
C GLU A 101 -12.15 1.97 -7.47
N GLU A 102 -11.18 1.70 -6.62
CA GLU A 102 -10.03 2.58 -6.41
C GLU A 102 -9.03 2.54 -7.54
N GLY A 103 -8.97 1.44 -8.28
CA GLY A 103 -8.05 1.32 -9.38
C GLY A 103 -7.97 -0.07 -9.97
N ARG A 104 -7.24 -0.14 -11.08
CA ARG A 104 -6.95 -1.40 -11.75
C ARG A 104 -5.67 -1.99 -11.20
N VAL A 105 -5.68 -3.26 -10.83
CA VAL A 105 -4.49 -3.95 -10.31
C VAL A 105 -4.07 -5.04 -11.28
N PHE A 106 -2.75 -5.21 -11.43
CA PHE A 106 -2.21 -6.21 -12.34
C PHE A 106 -0.76 -6.53 -11.97
N TRP A 107 -0.30 -7.68 -12.48
CA TRP A 107 1.07 -8.10 -12.30
C TRP A 107 1.95 -7.48 -13.37
N LEU A 108 3.08 -6.92 -12.95
CA LEU A 108 4.05 -6.30 -13.84
C LEU A 108 5.39 -7.02 -13.68
N ASP A 109 6.00 -7.39 -14.80
CA ASP A 109 7.31 -8.02 -14.76
C ASP A 109 8.34 -6.95 -14.39
N ARG A 110 9.26 -7.29 -13.49
CA ARG A 110 10.31 -6.35 -13.05
C ARG A 110 11.14 -5.80 -14.21
N LYS A 111 11.28 -6.56 -15.27
CA LYS A 111 12.05 -6.13 -16.45
C LYS A 111 11.36 -5.00 -17.21
N GLU A 112 10.08 -4.79 -16.95
CA GLU A 112 9.30 -3.75 -17.63
C GLU A 112 9.17 -2.47 -16.81
N VAL A 113 9.76 -2.45 -15.64
CA VAL A 113 9.70 -1.30 -14.73
C VAL A 113 10.80 -0.29 -15.06
#